data_f69be2154012836ef5360090007355d9
#
_entry.id   f69be2154012836ef5360090007355d9
#
_cell.length_a   1.000
_cell.length_b   1.000
_cell.length_c   1.000
_cell.angle_alpha   90.00
_cell.angle_beta   90.00
_cell.angle_gamma   90.00
#
_symmetry.space_group_name_H-M   'P 1'
#
loop_
_entity.id
_entity.type
_entity.pdbx_description
1 polymer ?
#
loop_
_entity_poly.entity_id
_entity_poly.type
_entity_poly.pdbx_seq_one_letter_code
_entity_poly.pdbx_strand_id
1 'polypeptide(L)'
;MALLQQVQGKVNSIAARFYLSSPKIVQCNICGWEGKHFLSTSWHPHTVCPSCGSSVRHRLLFAAMSDSEDRLSFKNLVEGKKILHFAPEKMLRTKFKNAAASYITADFLRPEYDLKLDISDMSRFPDNNFDLLIACDVLEHVPDHIKAMREIYRVLSPGGYAILTVPQKDRLETTFEDPNIVDPKEREKIFGQSDHLRIYGDNFASLLEESTGFNITVINESDFPDELVKKYVLFPPVLSEDPLATNYRKIFFAEKS
;
A
#
# COMPACT_ATOMS: atom_id res chain seq x y z
N MET A 1 -0.24 45.51 -2.16
CA MET A 1 -0.01 44.19 -1.52
C MET A 1 -1.09 43.83 -0.50
N ALA A 2 -1.50 44.75 0.39
CA ALA A 2 -2.53 44.50 1.42
C ALA A 2 -3.91 44.10 0.88
N LEU A 3 -4.38 44.66 -0.26
CA LEU A 3 -5.68 44.35 -0.86
C LEU A 3 -5.74 42.92 -1.41
N LEU A 4 -4.65 42.43 -2.01
CA LEU A 4 -4.56 41.05 -2.54
C LEU A 4 -4.55 40.01 -1.42
N GLN A 5 -3.91 40.29 -0.29
CA GLN A 5 -3.92 39.38 0.87
C GLN A 5 -5.31 39.34 1.54
N GLN A 6 -6.04 40.44 1.57
CA GLN A 6 -7.42 40.48 2.09
C GLN A 6 -8.41 39.73 1.19
N VAL A 7 -8.25 39.80 -0.12
CA VAL A 7 -9.08 39.03 -1.08
C VAL A 7 -8.78 37.55 -0.98
N GLN A 8 -7.52 37.17 -0.89
CA GLN A 8 -7.08 35.77 -0.73
C GLN A 8 -7.62 35.18 0.59
N GLY A 9 -7.57 35.93 1.69
CA GLY A 9 -8.12 35.52 2.99
C GLY A 9 -9.64 35.31 2.97
N LYS A 10 -10.38 36.17 2.25
CA LYS A 10 -11.84 36.05 2.09
C LYS A 10 -12.22 34.88 1.19
N VAL A 11 -11.50 34.64 0.09
CA VAL A 11 -11.72 33.51 -0.79
C VAL A 11 -11.45 32.21 -0.05
N ASN A 12 -10.37 32.14 0.74
CA ASN A 12 -10.07 30.94 1.54
C ASN A 12 -11.13 30.70 2.64
N SER A 13 -11.69 31.76 3.25
CA SER A 13 -12.74 31.62 4.26
C SER A 13 -14.09 31.20 3.67
N ILE A 14 -14.42 31.64 2.46
CA ILE A 14 -15.64 31.24 1.74
C ILE A 14 -15.49 29.78 1.26
N ALA A 15 -14.36 29.43 0.66
CA ALA A 15 -14.08 28.04 0.27
C ALA A 15 -14.10 27.10 1.49
N ALA A 16 -13.53 27.51 2.62
CA ALA A 16 -13.58 26.74 3.87
C ALA A 16 -15.02 26.59 4.40
N ARG A 17 -15.87 27.63 4.32
CA ARG A 17 -17.28 27.55 4.71
C ARG A 17 -18.08 26.60 3.82
N PHE A 18 -17.89 26.67 2.49
CA PHE A 18 -18.51 25.72 1.56
C PHE A 18 -18.03 24.29 1.78
N TYR A 19 -16.76 24.10 2.10
CA TYR A 19 -16.19 22.79 2.41
C TYR A 19 -16.76 22.22 3.72
N LEU A 20 -16.90 23.03 4.76
CA LEU A 20 -17.46 22.65 6.06
C LEU A 20 -18.98 22.40 6.02
N SER A 21 -19.70 22.99 5.05
CA SER A 21 -21.15 22.79 4.83
C SER A 21 -21.47 21.65 3.85
N SER A 22 -20.46 21.06 3.21
CA SER A 22 -20.66 19.94 2.27
C SER A 22 -21.09 18.68 2.99
N PRO A 23 -21.98 17.86 2.39
CA PRO A 23 -22.34 16.56 2.96
C PRO A 23 -21.10 15.71 3.22
N LYS A 24 -21.02 15.12 4.41
CA LYS A 24 -19.96 14.15 4.77
C LYS A 24 -20.38 12.78 4.28
N ILE A 25 -20.02 12.45 3.05
CA ILE A 25 -20.40 11.20 2.37
C ILE A 25 -19.31 10.15 2.53
N VAL A 26 -18.04 10.59 2.48
CA VAL A 26 -16.89 9.70 2.61
C VAL A 26 -16.01 10.07 3.80
N GLN A 27 -15.33 9.09 4.36
CA GLN A 27 -14.43 9.24 5.50
C GLN A 27 -13.11 8.51 5.26
N CYS A 28 -12.00 9.08 5.67
CA CYS A 28 -10.72 8.38 5.71
C CYS A 28 -10.58 7.62 7.03
N ASN A 29 -10.58 6.30 6.99
CA ASN A 29 -10.41 5.45 8.18
C ASN A 29 -9.02 5.58 8.83
N ILE A 30 -8.02 6.16 8.12
CA ILE A 30 -6.66 6.35 8.65
C ILE A 30 -6.52 7.63 9.46
N CYS A 31 -7.02 8.79 8.95
CA CYS A 31 -6.83 10.09 9.59
C CYS A 31 -8.12 10.75 10.10
N GLY A 32 -9.29 10.12 9.88
CA GLY A 32 -10.58 10.64 10.31
C GLY A 32 -11.16 11.78 9.46
N TRP A 33 -10.48 12.21 8.38
CA TRP A 33 -11.01 13.24 7.49
C TRP A 33 -12.35 12.81 6.87
N GLU A 34 -13.29 13.75 6.77
CA GLU A 34 -14.61 13.54 6.20
C GLU A 34 -14.92 14.60 5.15
N GLY A 35 -15.64 14.23 4.09
CA GLY A 35 -16.05 15.14 3.03
C GLY A 35 -16.98 14.52 2.00
N LYS A 36 -17.28 15.27 0.94
CA LYS A 36 -18.17 14.83 -0.13
C LYS A 36 -17.53 13.74 -1.00
N HIS A 37 -16.25 13.90 -1.31
CA HIS A 37 -15.44 12.96 -2.10
C HIS A 37 -13.96 13.21 -1.86
N PHE A 38 -13.14 12.21 -2.12
CA PHE A 38 -11.69 12.34 -2.12
C PHE A 38 -11.17 13.06 -3.38
N LEU A 39 -9.90 13.42 -3.40
CA LEU A 39 -9.23 13.99 -4.57
C LEU A 39 -9.07 12.95 -5.67
N SER A 40 -9.02 13.42 -6.91
CA SER A 40 -8.77 12.59 -8.09
C SER A 40 -7.28 12.56 -8.43
N THR A 41 -6.83 11.43 -8.97
CA THR A 41 -5.56 11.28 -9.69
C THR A 41 -5.82 11.22 -11.19
N SER A 42 -4.77 11.19 -12.00
CA SER A 42 -4.88 10.93 -13.43
C SER A 42 -5.45 9.54 -13.76
N TRP A 43 -5.27 8.58 -12.87
CA TRP A 43 -5.68 7.19 -13.05
C TRP A 43 -7.05 6.87 -12.45
N HIS A 44 -7.32 7.41 -11.25
CA HIS A 44 -8.53 7.08 -10.50
C HIS A 44 -9.16 8.33 -9.89
N PRO A 45 -10.39 8.71 -10.35
CA PRO A 45 -11.15 9.78 -9.72
C PRO A 45 -11.52 9.46 -8.27
N HIS A 46 -11.51 10.47 -7.41
CA HIS A 46 -12.05 10.43 -6.05
C HIS A 46 -11.46 9.36 -5.12
N THR A 47 -10.15 9.11 -5.22
CA THR A 47 -9.48 8.03 -4.47
C THR A 47 -8.44 8.46 -3.45
N VAL A 48 -7.96 9.72 -3.47
CA VAL A 48 -6.87 10.19 -2.60
C VAL A 48 -7.39 11.11 -1.51
N CYS A 49 -7.11 10.77 -0.25
CA CYS A 49 -7.49 11.60 0.90
C CYS A 49 -6.76 12.95 0.87
N PRO A 50 -7.47 14.10 0.91
CA PRO A 50 -6.83 15.42 0.85
C PRO A 50 -6.03 15.77 2.13
N SER A 51 -6.30 15.10 3.24
CA SER A 51 -5.62 15.34 4.51
C SER A 51 -4.31 14.53 4.65
N CYS A 52 -4.35 13.22 4.45
CA CYS A 52 -3.18 12.36 4.69
C CYS A 52 -2.55 11.78 3.42
N GLY A 53 -3.18 11.95 2.24
CA GLY A 53 -2.68 11.40 0.98
C GLY A 53 -2.93 9.89 0.78
N SER A 54 -3.71 9.24 1.69
CA SER A 54 -4.00 7.82 1.54
C SER A 54 -4.82 7.53 0.28
N SER A 55 -4.43 6.50 -0.45
CA SER A 55 -5.16 5.94 -1.59
C SER A 55 -6.05 4.77 -1.14
N VAL A 56 -6.73 4.13 -2.09
CA VAL A 56 -7.59 2.96 -1.87
C VAL A 56 -6.83 1.86 -1.12
N ARG A 57 -5.64 1.42 -1.59
CA ARG A 57 -4.89 0.33 -0.98
C ARG A 57 -4.55 0.57 0.49
N HIS A 58 -4.20 1.82 0.86
CA HIS A 58 -3.86 2.16 2.25
C HIS A 58 -5.07 2.05 3.17
N ARG A 59 -6.24 2.52 2.69
CA ARG A 59 -7.48 2.45 3.46
C ARG A 59 -8.01 1.02 3.55
N LEU A 60 -7.85 0.23 2.47
CA LEU A 60 -8.17 -1.19 2.45
C LEU A 60 -7.29 -1.97 3.45
N LEU A 61 -5.97 -1.75 3.43
CA LEU A 61 -5.05 -2.33 4.41
C LEU A 61 -5.45 -1.97 5.85
N PHE A 62 -5.75 -0.69 6.10
CA PHE A 62 -6.11 -0.25 7.45
C PHE A 62 -7.49 -0.78 7.87
N ALA A 63 -8.42 -0.96 6.94
CA ALA A 63 -9.71 -1.62 7.20
C ALA A 63 -9.53 -3.10 7.54
N ALA A 64 -8.68 -3.82 6.81
CA ALA A 64 -8.36 -5.23 7.08
C ALA A 64 -7.79 -5.47 8.49
N MET A 65 -7.11 -4.47 9.05
CA MET A 65 -6.54 -4.55 10.40
C MET A 65 -7.43 -3.94 11.49
N SER A 66 -8.67 -3.53 11.17
CA SER A 66 -9.51 -2.76 12.11
C SER A 66 -10.32 -3.61 13.09
N ASP A 67 -10.55 -4.90 12.81
CA ASP A 67 -11.23 -5.81 13.73
C ASP A 67 -10.23 -6.29 14.79
N SER A 68 -10.44 -5.89 16.04
CA SER A 68 -9.57 -6.22 17.16
C SER A 68 -9.57 -7.71 17.55
N GLU A 69 -10.59 -8.45 17.17
CA GLU A 69 -10.72 -9.89 17.44
C GLU A 69 -10.08 -10.75 16.34
N ASP A 70 -9.83 -10.17 15.15
CA ASP A 70 -9.22 -10.89 14.05
C ASP A 70 -7.70 -11.08 14.27
N ARG A 71 -7.18 -12.24 13.83
CA ARG A 71 -5.74 -12.54 13.85
C ARG A 71 -4.91 -11.51 13.04
N LEU A 72 -5.50 -10.90 12.01
CA LEU A 72 -4.90 -9.86 11.18
C LEU A 72 -5.09 -8.44 11.74
N SER A 73 -5.61 -8.31 12.97
CA SER A 73 -5.83 -7.00 13.59
C SER A 73 -4.54 -6.21 13.78
N PHE A 74 -4.66 -4.89 13.81
CA PHE A 74 -3.55 -3.99 14.13
C PHE A 74 -2.89 -4.36 15.47
N LYS A 75 -3.70 -4.73 16.47
CA LYS A 75 -3.22 -5.18 17.77
C LYS A 75 -2.31 -6.40 17.63
N ASN A 76 -2.75 -7.44 16.91
CA ASN A 76 -2.02 -8.69 16.80
C ASN A 76 -0.78 -8.60 15.91
N LEU A 77 -0.85 -7.80 14.84
CA LEU A 77 0.24 -7.68 13.86
C LEU A 77 1.27 -6.60 14.18
N VAL A 78 0.90 -5.56 14.95
CA VAL A 78 1.74 -4.36 15.09
C VAL A 78 2.13 -4.06 16.53
N GLU A 79 1.19 -4.18 17.50
CA GLU A 79 1.47 -3.79 18.88
C GLU A 79 2.51 -4.69 19.53
N GLY A 80 3.60 -4.08 20.02
CA GLY A 80 4.70 -4.78 20.66
C GLY A 80 5.56 -5.64 19.72
N LYS A 81 5.41 -5.52 18.40
CA LYS A 81 6.11 -6.30 17.39
C LYS A 81 7.42 -5.65 16.95
N LYS A 82 8.33 -6.47 16.44
CA LYS A 82 9.56 -6.04 15.76
C LYS A 82 9.30 -5.97 14.26
N ILE A 83 9.29 -4.76 13.72
CA ILE A 83 8.81 -4.47 12.37
C ILE A 83 9.92 -3.96 11.47
N LEU A 84 10.00 -4.52 10.24
CA LEU A 84 10.77 -3.98 9.12
C LEU A 84 9.80 -3.48 8.04
N HIS A 85 9.88 -2.19 7.69
CA HIS A 85 8.97 -1.57 6.72
C HIS A 85 9.76 -0.98 5.56
N PHE A 86 9.62 -1.58 4.36
CA PHE A 86 10.20 -1.09 3.12
C PHE A 86 9.35 0.01 2.50
N ALA A 87 9.99 1.05 1.96
CA ALA A 87 9.35 2.20 1.30
C ALA A 87 8.12 2.74 2.07
N PRO A 88 8.24 3.01 3.38
CA PRO A 88 7.11 3.19 4.29
C PRO A 88 6.25 4.39 3.93
N GLU A 89 4.96 4.16 3.79
CA GLU A 89 3.98 5.19 3.49
C GLU A 89 3.78 6.14 4.67
N LYS A 90 3.89 7.43 4.38
CA LYS A 90 3.88 8.49 5.39
C LYS A 90 2.69 8.41 6.36
N MET A 91 1.49 8.09 5.84
CA MET A 91 0.26 8.07 6.65
C MET A 91 0.18 6.86 7.61
N LEU A 92 0.87 5.77 7.32
CA LEU A 92 0.91 4.57 8.15
C LEU A 92 2.11 4.56 9.11
N ARG A 93 3.26 5.09 8.67
CA ARG A 93 4.53 5.07 9.38
C ARG A 93 4.42 5.50 10.84
N THR A 94 3.77 6.62 11.13
CA THR A 94 3.64 7.12 12.50
C THR A 94 2.82 6.18 13.38
N LYS A 95 1.74 5.60 12.85
CA LYS A 95 0.89 4.66 13.60
C LYS A 95 1.66 3.38 13.95
N PHE A 96 2.35 2.80 12.98
CA PHE A 96 3.17 1.60 13.21
C PHE A 96 4.32 1.86 14.16
N LYS A 97 5.06 2.95 13.97
CA LYS A 97 6.18 3.31 14.83
C LYS A 97 5.78 3.50 16.30
N ASN A 98 4.59 4.07 16.54
CA ASN A 98 4.13 4.36 17.92
C ASN A 98 3.62 3.10 18.65
N ALA A 99 3.22 2.05 17.92
CA ALA A 99 2.66 0.83 18.50
C ALA A 99 3.69 -0.31 18.58
N ALA A 100 4.67 -0.34 17.70
CA ALA A 100 5.67 -1.38 17.63
C ALA A 100 6.66 -1.33 18.81
N ALA A 101 7.20 -2.48 19.20
CA ALA A 101 8.34 -2.56 20.15
C ALA A 101 9.64 -2.08 19.47
N SER A 102 9.81 -2.41 18.18
CA SER A 102 10.91 -1.93 17.35
C SER A 102 10.40 -1.70 15.94
N TYR A 103 10.73 -0.56 15.35
CA TYR A 103 10.29 -0.20 14.02
C TYR A 103 11.47 0.34 13.20
N ILE A 104 11.84 -0.39 12.17
CA ILE A 104 12.95 -0.07 11.27
C ILE A 104 12.36 0.20 9.89
N THR A 105 12.75 1.34 9.30
CA THR A 105 12.38 1.70 7.93
C THR A 105 13.54 1.42 6.98
N ALA A 106 13.24 0.92 5.79
CA ALA A 106 14.25 0.62 4.78
C ALA A 106 13.80 1.06 3.38
N ASP A 107 14.77 1.42 2.54
CA ASP A 107 14.55 1.70 1.12
C ASP A 107 15.85 1.49 0.35
N PHE A 108 15.77 1.10 -0.92
CA PHE A 108 16.95 0.89 -1.74
C PHE A 108 17.58 2.21 -2.21
N LEU A 109 16.74 3.23 -2.50
CA LEU A 109 17.16 4.48 -3.12
C LEU A 109 17.17 5.67 -2.14
N ARG A 110 16.25 5.71 -1.19
CA ARG A 110 15.96 6.87 -0.35
C ARG A 110 16.77 6.87 0.94
N PRO A 111 17.69 7.82 1.11
CA PRO A 111 18.58 7.88 2.28
C PRO A 111 17.91 8.39 3.55
N GLU A 112 16.70 8.93 3.48
CA GLU A 112 15.96 9.47 4.63
C GLU A 112 15.33 8.39 5.55
N TYR A 113 15.43 7.13 5.16
CA TYR A 113 15.00 6.00 6.00
C TYR A 113 16.15 5.46 6.85
N ASP A 114 15.83 4.66 7.86
CA ASP A 114 16.82 4.15 8.81
C ASP A 114 17.92 3.32 8.14
N LEU A 115 17.56 2.61 7.05
CA LEU A 115 18.48 1.74 6.32
C LEU A 115 18.35 1.91 4.81
N LYS A 116 19.50 2.02 4.13
CA LYS A 116 19.60 1.71 2.70
C LYS A 116 19.74 0.19 2.58
N LEU A 117 18.75 -0.49 2.02
CA LEU A 117 18.67 -1.94 2.00
C LEU A 117 18.01 -2.46 0.73
N ASP A 118 18.62 -3.47 0.13
CA ASP A 118 18.03 -4.26 -0.94
C ASP A 118 17.16 -5.36 -0.32
N ILE A 119 15.87 -5.39 -0.67
CA ILE A 119 14.93 -6.40 -0.20
C ILE A 119 15.29 -7.82 -0.69
N SER A 120 16.07 -7.94 -1.78
CA SER A 120 16.58 -9.22 -2.29
C SER A 120 17.89 -9.67 -1.63
N ASP A 121 18.49 -8.83 -0.76
CA ASP A 121 19.67 -9.14 0.03
C ASP A 121 19.58 -8.52 1.43
N MET A 122 18.93 -9.23 2.32
CA MET A 122 18.81 -8.86 3.73
C MET A 122 19.81 -9.63 4.62
N SER A 123 20.98 -10.03 4.09
CA SER A 123 22.03 -10.82 4.77
C SER A 123 22.55 -10.20 6.07
N ARG A 124 22.40 -8.87 6.24
CA ARG A 124 22.69 -8.19 7.50
C ARG A 124 21.79 -8.58 8.67
N PHE A 125 20.64 -9.21 8.39
CA PHE A 125 19.71 -9.70 9.40
C PHE A 125 19.77 -11.24 9.47
N PRO A 126 19.81 -11.80 10.69
CA PRO A 126 19.69 -13.24 10.84
C PRO A 126 18.31 -13.74 10.44
N ASP A 127 18.17 -15.05 10.27
CA ASP A 127 16.89 -15.71 10.11
C ASP A 127 16.01 -15.45 11.34
N ASN A 128 14.68 -15.41 11.10
CA ASN A 128 13.69 -15.28 12.18
C ASN A 128 13.88 -14.03 13.06
N ASN A 129 14.13 -12.89 12.44
CA ASN A 129 14.50 -11.65 13.14
C ASN A 129 13.33 -10.68 13.35
N PHE A 130 12.29 -10.76 12.55
CA PHE A 130 11.15 -9.83 12.57
C PHE A 130 9.83 -10.56 12.76
N ASP A 131 8.90 -9.92 13.46
CA ASP A 131 7.51 -10.41 13.60
C ASP A 131 6.64 -9.95 12.44
N LEU A 132 6.95 -8.79 11.85
CA LEU A 132 6.22 -8.22 10.73
C LEU A 132 7.19 -7.57 9.73
N LEU A 133 6.99 -7.87 8.45
CA LEU A 133 7.62 -7.15 7.35
C LEU A 133 6.53 -6.52 6.48
N ILE A 134 6.71 -5.26 6.08
CA ILE A 134 5.76 -4.55 5.21
C ILE A 134 6.49 -4.10 3.96
N ALA A 135 5.96 -4.44 2.78
CA ALA A 135 6.49 -4.01 1.48
C ALA A 135 5.33 -3.81 0.50
N CYS A 136 4.82 -2.58 0.45
CA CYS A 136 3.69 -2.21 -0.39
C CYS A 136 4.16 -1.52 -1.67
N ASP A 137 3.83 -2.12 -2.82
CA ASP A 137 4.25 -1.67 -4.15
C ASP A 137 5.80 -1.50 -4.20
N VAL A 138 6.53 -2.59 -3.93
CA VAL A 138 8.00 -2.66 -3.93
C VAL A 138 8.52 -3.72 -4.89
N LEU A 139 7.89 -4.90 -4.93
CA LEU A 139 8.42 -6.08 -5.64
C LEU A 139 8.45 -5.91 -7.16
N GLU A 140 7.63 -5.04 -7.73
CA GLU A 140 7.62 -4.70 -9.14
C GLU A 140 8.90 -3.98 -9.61
N HIS A 141 9.62 -3.36 -8.68
CA HIS A 141 10.89 -2.66 -8.94
C HIS A 141 12.13 -3.54 -8.76
N VAL A 142 11.97 -4.74 -8.16
CA VAL A 142 13.09 -5.59 -7.75
C VAL A 142 13.48 -6.53 -8.90
N PRO A 143 14.75 -6.53 -9.37
CA PRO A 143 15.17 -7.40 -10.47
C PRO A 143 14.89 -8.88 -10.19
N ASP A 144 15.33 -9.40 -9.06
CA ASP A 144 15.05 -10.78 -8.63
C ASP A 144 13.99 -10.78 -7.50
N HIS A 145 12.73 -10.68 -7.91
CA HIS A 145 11.61 -10.65 -6.98
C HIS A 145 11.40 -11.99 -6.25
N ILE A 146 11.78 -13.10 -6.87
CA ILE A 146 11.70 -14.42 -6.23
C ILE A 146 12.71 -14.53 -5.09
N LYS A 147 13.93 -14.03 -5.31
CA LYS A 147 14.93 -13.95 -4.25
C LYS A 147 14.45 -13.01 -3.12
N ALA A 148 13.83 -11.89 -3.46
CA ALA A 148 13.24 -10.98 -2.46
C ALA A 148 12.15 -11.68 -1.65
N MET A 149 11.24 -12.43 -2.26
CA MET A 149 10.21 -13.20 -1.56
C MET A 149 10.83 -14.20 -0.57
N ARG A 150 11.90 -14.90 -0.98
CA ARG A 150 12.64 -15.84 -0.11
C ARG A 150 13.36 -15.14 1.05
N GLU A 151 13.94 -13.97 0.81
CA GLU A 151 14.57 -13.17 1.88
C GLU A 151 13.52 -12.64 2.87
N ILE A 152 12.33 -12.20 2.39
CA ILE A 152 11.21 -11.85 3.25
C ILE A 152 10.83 -13.03 4.16
N TYR A 153 10.68 -14.22 3.58
CA TYR A 153 10.38 -15.43 4.33
C TYR A 153 11.48 -15.76 5.36
N ARG A 154 12.74 -15.69 4.95
CA ARG A 154 13.88 -16.01 5.80
C ARG A 154 13.95 -15.14 7.06
N VAL A 155 13.79 -13.83 6.90
CA VAL A 155 13.94 -12.88 8.02
C VAL A 155 12.73 -12.83 8.96
N LEU A 156 11.58 -13.35 8.57
CA LEU A 156 10.41 -13.44 9.44
C LEU A 156 10.54 -14.58 10.43
N SER A 157 10.09 -14.36 11.65
CA SER A 157 9.95 -15.38 12.69
C SER A 157 8.81 -16.36 12.35
N PRO A 158 8.84 -17.63 12.81
CA PRO A 158 7.66 -18.50 12.75
C PRO A 158 6.44 -17.81 13.39
N GLY A 159 5.28 -17.85 12.74
CA GLY A 159 4.08 -17.10 13.10
C GLY A 159 4.15 -15.59 12.80
N GLY A 160 5.24 -15.13 12.18
CA GLY A 160 5.37 -13.75 11.69
C GLY A 160 4.69 -13.55 10.33
N TYR A 161 4.40 -12.30 9.98
CA TYR A 161 3.65 -11.93 8.78
C TYR A 161 4.45 -11.02 7.84
N ALA A 162 4.29 -11.21 6.54
CA ALA A 162 4.53 -10.15 5.57
C ALA A 162 3.21 -9.52 5.13
N ILE A 163 3.13 -8.19 5.07
CA ILE A 163 2.06 -7.44 4.42
C ILE A 163 2.59 -6.94 3.09
N LEU A 164 2.00 -7.44 2.01
CA LEU A 164 2.45 -7.14 0.67
C LEU A 164 1.30 -6.56 -0.16
N THR A 165 1.61 -5.59 -1.00
CA THR A 165 0.78 -5.18 -2.14
C THR A 165 1.64 -5.09 -3.39
N VAL A 166 1.03 -5.36 -4.53
CA VAL A 166 1.64 -5.15 -5.84
C VAL A 166 0.59 -4.59 -6.80
N PRO A 167 0.97 -3.82 -7.82
CA PRO A 167 0.06 -3.40 -8.87
C PRO A 167 -0.29 -4.61 -9.75
N GLN A 168 -1.48 -5.20 -9.53
CA GLN A 168 -2.00 -6.26 -10.38
C GLN A 168 -2.81 -5.63 -11.51
N LYS A 169 -2.48 -5.97 -12.75
CA LYS A 169 -3.25 -5.54 -13.92
C LYS A 169 -4.58 -6.29 -13.97
N ASP A 170 -5.66 -5.54 -14.16
CA ASP A 170 -6.99 -6.11 -14.28
C ASP A 170 -7.05 -7.18 -15.39
N ARG A 171 -7.61 -8.36 -15.07
CA ARG A 171 -7.80 -9.48 -16.01
C ARG A 171 -6.50 -10.09 -16.56
N LEU A 172 -5.37 -9.85 -15.93
CA LEU A 172 -4.12 -10.53 -16.25
C LEU A 172 -3.99 -11.78 -15.37
N GLU A 173 -4.09 -12.96 -15.96
CA GLU A 173 -4.04 -14.24 -15.21
C GLU A 173 -2.65 -14.50 -14.63
N THR A 174 -1.61 -14.29 -15.42
CA THR A 174 -0.21 -14.55 -15.03
C THR A 174 0.64 -13.28 -15.10
N THR A 175 1.55 -13.15 -14.14
CA THR A 175 2.55 -12.08 -14.10
C THR A 175 3.32 -12.04 -15.40
N PHE A 176 3.45 -10.82 -15.96
CA PHE A 176 4.22 -10.59 -17.19
C PHE A 176 5.50 -9.81 -16.87
N GLU A 177 6.60 -10.34 -17.31
CA GLU A 177 7.92 -9.70 -17.29
C GLU A 177 8.71 -10.06 -18.55
N ASP A 178 9.53 -9.14 -19.03
CA ASP A 178 10.48 -9.39 -20.12
C ASP A 178 11.77 -8.62 -19.83
N PRO A 179 12.90 -9.32 -19.59
CA PRO A 179 14.19 -8.70 -19.29
C PRO A 179 14.77 -7.89 -20.46
N ASN A 180 14.25 -8.06 -21.68
CA ASN A 180 14.69 -7.30 -22.84
C ASN A 180 14.06 -5.90 -22.89
N ILE A 181 13.01 -5.64 -22.13
CA ILE A 181 12.39 -4.30 -22.02
C ILE A 181 13.22 -3.48 -21.04
N VAL A 182 14.20 -2.75 -21.57
CA VAL A 182 15.15 -1.94 -20.77
C VAL A 182 14.91 -0.43 -20.88
N ASP A 183 14.25 0.03 -21.95
CA ASP A 183 13.94 1.45 -22.13
C ASP A 183 12.86 1.93 -21.15
N PRO A 184 13.09 3.00 -20.37
CA PRO A 184 12.15 3.49 -19.38
C PRO A 184 10.79 3.90 -19.96
N LYS A 185 10.73 4.43 -21.17
CA LYS A 185 9.47 4.82 -21.83
C LYS A 185 8.69 3.59 -22.31
N GLU A 186 9.40 2.55 -22.70
CA GLU A 186 8.79 1.28 -23.06
C GLU A 186 8.22 0.59 -21.81
N ARG A 187 8.97 0.58 -20.69
CA ARG A 187 8.47 0.10 -19.39
C ARG A 187 7.21 0.83 -18.93
N GLU A 188 7.18 2.14 -19.04
CA GLU A 188 6.00 2.94 -18.69
C GLU A 188 4.76 2.53 -19.50
N LYS A 189 4.92 2.25 -20.80
CA LYS A 189 3.83 1.81 -21.67
C LYS A 189 3.35 0.38 -21.39
N ILE A 190 4.24 -0.49 -20.94
CA ILE A 190 3.96 -1.93 -20.81
C ILE A 190 3.63 -2.29 -19.36
N PHE A 191 4.34 -1.70 -18.38
CA PHE A 191 4.24 -2.01 -16.97
C PHE A 191 3.61 -0.88 -16.13
N GLY A 192 3.30 0.27 -16.73
CA GLY A 192 2.62 1.39 -16.09
C GLY A 192 3.54 2.44 -15.45
N GLN A 193 4.82 2.13 -15.21
CA GLN A 193 5.83 3.09 -14.73
C GLN A 193 7.20 2.79 -15.33
N SER A 194 8.02 3.82 -15.45
CA SER A 194 9.33 3.76 -16.12
C SER A 194 10.37 2.90 -15.41
N ASP A 195 10.17 2.62 -14.13
CA ASP A 195 11.04 1.83 -13.25
C ASP A 195 10.43 0.47 -12.85
N HIS A 196 9.24 0.14 -13.34
CA HIS A 196 8.68 -1.20 -13.20
C HIS A 196 9.40 -2.20 -14.12
N LEU A 197 9.64 -3.39 -13.61
CA LEU A 197 10.28 -4.49 -14.34
C LEU A 197 9.27 -5.56 -14.74
N ARG A 198 8.08 -5.52 -14.18
CA ARG A 198 6.97 -6.44 -14.41
C ARG A 198 5.64 -5.80 -14.07
N ILE A 199 4.58 -6.46 -14.54
CA ILE A 199 3.22 -6.21 -14.07
C ILE A 199 2.64 -7.53 -13.57
N TYR A 200 2.13 -7.52 -12.35
CA TYR A 200 1.60 -8.72 -11.72
C TYR A 200 0.21 -9.08 -12.24
N GLY A 201 -0.04 -10.40 -12.32
CA GLY A 201 -1.32 -11.00 -12.61
C GLY A 201 -2.02 -11.55 -11.37
N ASP A 202 -3.12 -12.26 -11.58
CA ASP A 202 -3.90 -12.88 -10.50
C ASP A 202 -3.14 -14.01 -9.80
N ASN A 203 -2.09 -14.55 -10.44
CA ASN A 203 -1.24 -15.60 -9.89
C ASN A 203 -0.25 -15.13 -8.80
N PHE A 204 -0.28 -13.87 -8.35
CA PHE A 204 0.72 -13.38 -7.39
C PHE A 204 0.71 -14.15 -6.07
N ALA A 205 -0.47 -14.51 -5.55
CA ALA A 205 -0.57 -15.30 -4.32
C ALA A 205 0.10 -16.69 -4.47
N SER A 206 -0.24 -17.43 -5.52
CA SER A 206 0.36 -18.75 -5.78
C SER A 206 1.86 -18.68 -6.05
N LEU A 207 2.31 -17.64 -6.77
CA LEU A 207 3.73 -17.40 -7.00
C LEU A 207 4.49 -17.19 -5.68
N LEU A 208 3.89 -16.46 -4.74
CA LEU A 208 4.48 -16.21 -3.42
C LEU A 208 4.51 -17.51 -2.58
N GLU A 209 3.40 -18.26 -2.54
CA GLU A 209 3.31 -19.56 -1.85
C GLU A 209 4.34 -20.57 -2.37
N GLU A 210 4.39 -20.77 -3.67
CA GLU A 210 5.29 -21.72 -4.34
C GLU A 210 6.77 -21.35 -4.17
N SER A 211 7.07 -20.05 -4.11
CA SER A 211 8.45 -19.55 -3.97
C SER A 211 8.99 -19.66 -2.56
N THR A 212 8.12 -19.69 -1.54
CA THR A 212 8.51 -19.49 -0.13
C THR A 212 7.92 -20.49 0.84
N GLY A 213 6.69 -20.97 0.63
CA GLY A 213 5.92 -21.75 1.58
C GLY A 213 5.10 -20.93 2.58
N PHE A 214 4.86 -19.65 2.31
CA PHE A 214 3.91 -18.84 3.08
C PHE A 214 2.48 -19.38 3.00
N ASN A 215 1.72 -19.23 4.07
CA ASN A 215 0.26 -19.33 4.02
C ASN A 215 -0.31 -17.94 3.71
N ILE A 216 -1.02 -17.80 2.59
CA ILE A 216 -1.50 -16.50 2.12
C ILE A 216 -2.98 -16.30 2.45
N THR A 217 -3.29 -15.16 3.09
CA THR A 217 -4.66 -14.63 3.18
C THR A 217 -4.73 -13.39 2.28
N VAL A 218 -5.64 -13.40 1.33
CA VAL A 218 -5.89 -12.29 0.41
C VAL A 218 -7.11 -11.54 0.87
N ILE A 219 -6.99 -10.22 1.04
CA ILE A 219 -8.10 -9.33 1.41
C ILE A 219 -8.32 -8.33 0.28
N ASN A 220 -9.59 -8.14 -0.09
CA ASN A 220 -10.02 -7.17 -1.07
C ASN A 220 -11.32 -6.47 -0.60
N GLU A 221 -11.92 -5.62 -1.44
CA GLU A 221 -13.12 -4.88 -1.08
C GLU A 221 -14.34 -5.76 -0.80
N SER A 222 -14.41 -6.95 -1.41
CA SER A 222 -15.57 -7.87 -1.23
C SER A 222 -15.63 -8.52 0.15
N ASP A 223 -14.55 -8.40 0.95
CA ASP A 223 -14.50 -8.90 2.32
C ASP A 223 -15.17 -7.92 3.31
N PHE A 224 -15.68 -6.78 2.82
CA PHE A 224 -16.29 -5.75 3.66
C PHE A 224 -17.74 -5.46 3.24
N PRO A 225 -18.60 -5.05 4.19
CA PRO A 225 -19.94 -4.57 3.87
C PRO A 225 -19.90 -3.37 2.91
N ASP A 226 -20.79 -3.36 1.92
CA ASP A 226 -20.90 -2.31 0.89
C ASP A 226 -20.89 -0.88 1.46
N GLU A 227 -21.54 -0.68 2.60
CA GLU A 227 -21.59 0.62 3.29
C GLU A 227 -20.21 1.08 3.76
N LEU A 228 -19.35 0.17 4.24
CA LEU A 228 -17.97 0.48 4.64
C LEU A 228 -17.10 0.71 3.41
N VAL A 229 -17.28 -0.09 2.35
CA VAL A 229 -16.57 0.10 1.06
C VAL A 229 -16.85 1.50 0.52
N LYS A 230 -18.10 1.93 0.50
CA LYS A 230 -18.50 3.27 0.04
C LYS A 230 -18.02 4.37 0.99
N LYS A 231 -18.22 4.21 2.29
CA LYS A 231 -17.85 5.18 3.32
C LYS A 231 -16.35 5.47 3.32
N TYR A 232 -15.52 4.44 3.29
CA TYR A 232 -14.06 4.57 3.34
C TYR A 232 -13.40 4.60 1.96
N VAL A 233 -14.18 4.42 0.89
CA VAL A 233 -13.69 4.29 -0.49
C VAL A 233 -12.57 3.23 -0.54
N LEU A 234 -12.94 2.00 -0.16
CA LEU A 234 -12.03 0.85 -0.18
C LEU A 234 -11.88 0.27 -1.60
N PHE A 235 -12.71 0.73 -2.52
CA PHE A 235 -12.70 0.43 -3.94
C PHE A 235 -12.86 1.71 -4.75
N PRO A 236 -12.26 1.86 -5.95
CA PRO A 236 -12.42 3.05 -6.76
C PRO A 236 -13.89 3.29 -7.12
N PRO A 237 -14.48 4.47 -6.84
CA PRO A 237 -15.87 4.76 -7.17
C PRO A 237 -16.12 4.89 -8.69
N VAL A 238 -15.05 5.11 -9.44
CA VAL A 238 -15.02 5.12 -10.89
C VAL A 238 -13.82 4.29 -11.33
N LEU A 239 -14.08 3.26 -12.13
CA LEU A 239 -13.02 2.40 -12.65
C LEU A 239 -12.25 3.12 -13.74
N SER A 240 -10.96 2.91 -13.79
CA SER A 240 -10.13 3.32 -14.92
C SER A 240 -10.35 2.35 -16.08
N GLU A 241 -10.52 2.90 -17.27
CA GLU A 241 -10.61 2.13 -18.54
C GLU A 241 -9.21 1.98 -19.19
N ASP A 242 -8.16 2.46 -18.54
CA ASP A 242 -6.80 2.33 -19.04
C ASP A 242 -6.43 0.85 -19.20
N PRO A 243 -5.79 0.46 -20.32
CA PRO A 243 -5.34 -0.93 -20.53
C PRO A 243 -4.42 -1.49 -19.43
N LEU A 244 -3.76 -0.60 -18.67
CA LEU A 244 -2.88 -0.95 -17.55
C LEU A 244 -3.56 -0.72 -16.19
N ALA A 245 -4.89 -0.57 -16.16
CA ALA A 245 -5.61 -0.31 -14.92
C ALA A 245 -5.35 -1.40 -13.87
N THR A 246 -5.22 -0.94 -12.63
CA THR A 246 -5.09 -1.75 -11.42
C THR A 246 -6.23 -1.40 -10.46
N ASN A 247 -7.47 -1.54 -10.94
CA ASN A 247 -8.68 -1.17 -10.21
C ASN A 247 -8.90 -2.05 -8.97
N TYR A 248 -8.63 -3.35 -9.11
CA TYR A 248 -8.88 -4.37 -8.08
C TYR A 248 -7.65 -4.54 -7.20
N ARG A 249 -7.55 -3.68 -6.17
CA ARG A 249 -6.42 -3.74 -5.22
C ARG A 249 -6.63 -4.87 -4.21
N LYS A 250 -5.57 -5.64 -3.95
CA LYS A 250 -5.56 -6.72 -2.97
C LYS A 250 -4.46 -6.48 -1.95
N ILE A 251 -4.68 -6.92 -0.72
CA ILE A 251 -3.68 -6.96 0.34
C ILE A 251 -3.36 -8.43 0.61
N PHE A 252 -2.09 -8.77 0.58
CA PHE A 252 -1.60 -10.12 0.83
C PHE A 252 -0.97 -10.18 2.21
N PHE A 253 -1.61 -10.92 3.11
CA PHE A 253 -1.06 -11.27 4.42
C PHE A 253 -0.42 -12.65 4.30
N ALA A 254 0.90 -12.69 4.32
CA ALA A 254 1.70 -13.90 4.14
C ALA A 254 2.26 -14.34 5.49
N GLU A 255 1.72 -15.43 6.05
CA GLU A 255 2.10 -15.99 7.34
C GLU A 255 3.21 -17.03 7.16
N LYS A 256 4.30 -16.90 7.92
CA LYS A 256 5.34 -17.93 8.01
C LYS A 256 4.93 -19.00 9.02
N SER A 257 4.82 -20.24 8.56
CA SER A 257 4.53 -21.42 9.40
C SER A 257 5.66 -21.73 10.36
#